data_ddac545ed5d4d2c06327050c5822cc69
#
_entry.id   ddac545ed5d4d2c06327050c5822cc69
#
_cell.length_a   1.000
_cell.length_b   1.000
_cell.length_c   1.000
_cell.angle_alpha   90.00
_cell.angle_beta   90.00
_cell.angle_gamma   90.00
#
_symmetry.space_group_name_H-M   'P 1'
#
loop_
_entity.id
_entity.type
_entity.pdbx_description
1 polymer ?
#
loop_
_entity_poly.entity_id
_entity_poly.type
_entity_poly.pdbx_seq_one_letter_code
_entity_poly.pdbx_strand_id
1 'polypeptide(L)'
;MKVVLFCGGYGMRMRNGDGDTIPKPLQMVGPRPLLWHIMKYYAHYGHTEFVLCLGYGAAAIKQFFLDYHEEESNDFVLRDGKVELLATDMSDWSITFVDTGVEAPIGERLRRVREHLGDDEYFLANYSDVLTDAPLDTMIEKYHASGAVASMLVVPPQSSFHCVD
;
A
#
# COMPACT_ATOMS: atom_id res chain seq x y z
N MET A 1 5.40 4.44 -12.78
CA MET A 1 5.04 2.99 -12.63
C MET A 1 3.91 2.88 -11.63
N LYS A 2 2.96 2.01 -11.89
CA LYS A 2 1.88 1.69 -10.95
C LYS A 2 2.39 0.82 -9.79
N VAL A 3 1.76 0.95 -8.64
CA VAL A 3 2.12 0.23 -7.41
C VAL A 3 0.98 -0.73 -7.05
N VAL A 4 1.25 -2.02 -7.07
CA VAL A 4 0.29 -3.06 -6.65
C VAL A 4 0.50 -3.37 -5.18
N LEU A 5 -0.55 -3.22 -4.35
CA LEU A 5 -0.49 -3.50 -2.91
C LEU A 5 -1.41 -4.67 -2.55
N PHE A 6 -0.85 -5.70 -1.90
CA PHE A 6 -1.61 -6.89 -1.50
C PHE A 6 -2.26 -6.68 -0.13
N CYS A 7 -3.55 -6.30 -0.14
CA CYS A 7 -4.33 -5.94 1.04
C CYS A 7 -5.32 -7.03 1.51
N GLY A 8 -5.34 -8.19 0.86
CA GLY A 8 -6.43 -9.16 1.02
C GLY A 8 -6.16 -10.35 1.97
N GLY A 9 -5.09 -10.34 2.75
CA GLY A 9 -4.75 -11.44 3.66
C GLY A 9 -5.57 -11.42 4.95
N TYR A 10 -5.80 -12.60 5.56
CA TYR A 10 -6.52 -12.73 6.84
C TYR A 10 -5.82 -12.11 8.05
N GLY A 11 -4.51 -11.84 7.98
CA GLY A 11 -3.73 -11.26 9.08
C GLY A 11 -3.69 -12.10 10.36
N MET A 12 -3.86 -13.42 10.27
CA MET A 12 -4.08 -14.32 11.42
C MET A 12 -2.97 -14.29 12.48
N ARG A 13 -1.74 -13.95 12.11
CA ARG A 13 -0.58 -13.94 13.02
C ARG A 13 -0.57 -12.77 14.02
N MET A 14 -1.37 -11.74 13.80
CA MET A 14 -1.41 -10.53 14.66
C MET A 14 -2.74 -10.34 15.38
N ARG A 15 -3.61 -11.35 15.38
CA ARG A 15 -4.86 -11.30 16.16
C ARG A 15 -4.56 -11.60 17.63
N ASN A 16 -4.47 -10.56 18.42
CA ASN A 16 -4.42 -10.65 19.88
C ASN A 16 -5.86 -10.77 20.44
N GLY A 17 -6.43 -12.00 20.40
CA GLY A 17 -7.72 -12.27 21.03
C GLY A 17 -8.95 -12.06 20.13
N ASP A 18 -10.12 -12.47 20.65
CA ASP A 18 -11.42 -12.60 19.95
C ASP A 18 -12.11 -11.27 19.53
N GLY A 19 -11.43 -10.14 19.51
CA GLY A 19 -12.04 -8.82 19.31
C GLY A 19 -11.48 -7.95 18.17
N ASP A 20 -10.35 -8.27 17.60
CA ASP A 20 -9.70 -7.36 16.64
C ASP A 20 -10.20 -7.61 15.21
N THR A 21 -11.23 -6.87 14.82
CA THR A 21 -11.86 -6.95 13.48
C THR A 21 -11.19 -6.04 12.45
N ILE A 22 -10.21 -5.21 12.87
CA ILE A 22 -9.55 -4.23 11.98
C ILE A 22 -8.57 -4.97 11.06
N PRO A 23 -8.71 -4.86 9.73
CA PRO A 23 -7.74 -5.41 8.79
C PRO A 23 -6.33 -4.87 9.06
N LYS A 24 -5.31 -5.73 8.94
CA LYS A 24 -3.90 -5.38 9.19
C LYS A 24 -3.45 -4.09 8.47
N PRO A 25 -3.81 -3.87 7.19
CA PRO A 25 -3.47 -2.63 6.49
C PRO A 25 -4.05 -1.36 7.14
N LEU A 26 -5.14 -1.50 7.91
CA LEU A 26 -5.79 -0.38 8.60
C LEU A 26 -5.36 -0.21 10.06
N GLN A 27 -4.37 -0.95 10.54
CA GLN A 27 -3.80 -0.71 11.86
C GLN A 27 -3.12 0.65 11.90
N MET A 28 -3.45 1.45 12.91
CA MET A 28 -2.99 2.83 13.01
C MET A 28 -1.51 2.91 13.42
N VAL A 29 -0.79 3.79 12.73
CA VAL A 29 0.58 4.20 13.03
C VAL A 29 0.56 5.72 13.15
N GLY A 30 0.49 6.24 14.37
CA GLY A 30 0.18 7.65 14.57
C GLY A 30 -1.24 8.00 14.10
N PRO A 31 -1.45 9.10 13.37
CA PRO A 31 -2.77 9.55 12.94
C PRO A 31 -3.32 8.78 11.72
N ARG A 32 -2.50 7.98 11.05
CA ARG A 32 -2.87 7.32 9.79
C ARG A 32 -2.57 5.81 9.82
N PRO A 33 -3.30 4.99 9.04
CA PRO A 33 -3.08 3.56 9.00
C PRO A 33 -1.80 3.18 8.24
N LEU A 34 -1.30 1.99 8.52
CA LEU A 34 -0.09 1.41 7.93
C LEU A 34 -0.09 1.46 6.39
N LEU A 35 -1.23 1.13 5.76
CA LEU A 35 -1.39 1.19 4.31
C LEU A 35 -1.10 2.59 3.76
N TRP A 36 -1.61 3.64 4.43
CA TRP A 36 -1.37 5.02 4.03
C TRP A 36 0.14 5.36 4.05
N HIS A 37 0.86 4.96 5.10
CA HIS A 37 2.31 5.19 5.19
C HIS A 37 3.09 4.47 4.08
N ILE A 38 2.67 3.25 3.74
CA ILE A 38 3.26 2.51 2.61
C ILE A 38 3.03 3.27 1.30
N MET A 39 1.81 3.76 1.07
CA MET A 39 1.50 4.54 -0.13
C MET A 39 2.27 5.86 -0.17
N LYS A 40 2.43 6.57 0.97
CA LYS A 40 3.27 7.78 1.09
C LYS A 40 4.74 7.50 0.75
N TYR A 41 5.28 6.35 1.13
CA TYR A 41 6.63 5.96 0.72
C TYR A 41 6.76 5.93 -0.81
N TYR A 42 5.85 5.29 -1.52
CA TYR A 42 5.88 5.26 -2.99
C TYR A 42 5.62 6.62 -3.62
N ALA A 43 4.67 7.38 -3.09
CA ALA A 43 4.35 8.72 -3.55
C ALA A 43 5.54 9.69 -3.40
N HIS A 44 6.35 9.55 -2.33
CA HIS A 44 7.59 10.30 -2.15
C HIS A 44 8.56 10.14 -3.34
N TYR A 45 8.56 8.98 -3.99
CA TYR A 45 9.36 8.70 -5.19
C TYR A 45 8.59 8.94 -6.50
N GLY A 46 7.45 9.66 -6.45
CA GLY A 46 6.66 10.02 -7.64
C GLY A 46 5.76 8.89 -8.19
N HIS A 47 5.51 7.84 -7.40
CA HIS A 47 4.61 6.75 -7.77
C HIS A 47 3.28 6.91 -7.05
N THR A 48 2.32 7.59 -7.69
CA THR A 48 1.02 7.98 -7.13
C THR A 48 -0.18 7.21 -7.70
N GLU A 49 0.08 6.21 -8.56
CA GLU A 49 -0.94 5.33 -9.12
C GLU A 49 -0.93 3.97 -8.41
N PHE A 50 -1.98 3.68 -7.64
CA PHE A 50 -2.06 2.48 -6.80
C PHE A 50 -3.15 1.54 -7.28
N VAL A 51 -2.86 0.22 -7.22
CA VAL A 51 -3.82 -0.86 -7.44
C VAL A 51 -3.88 -1.72 -6.19
N LEU A 52 -4.97 -1.64 -5.44
CA LEU A 52 -5.15 -2.38 -4.19
C LEU A 52 -5.84 -3.73 -4.46
N CYS A 53 -5.10 -4.83 -4.24
CA CYS A 53 -5.63 -6.19 -4.30
C CYS A 53 -6.38 -6.51 -3.01
N LEU A 54 -7.69 -6.38 -3.01
CA LEU A 54 -8.53 -6.55 -1.83
C LEU A 54 -8.96 -8.02 -1.64
N GLY A 55 -9.41 -8.31 -0.42
CA GLY A 55 -9.98 -9.57 0.01
C GLY A 55 -10.60 -9.41 1.38
N TYR A 56 -10.03 -10.00 2.44
CA TYR A 56 -10.53 -9.79 3.80
C TYR A 56 -10.49 -8.31 4.19
N GLY A 57 -11.59 -7.80 4.75
CA GLY A 57 -11.70 -6.40 5.17
C GLY A 57 -11.80 -5.39 4.02
N ALA A 58 -12.09 -5.82 2.79
CA ALA A 58 -12.19 -4.96 1.62
C ALA A 58 -13.10 -3.75 1.82
N ALA A 59 -14.27 -3.93 2.46
CA ALA A 59 -15.22 -2.85 2.73
C ALA A 59 -14.62 -1.78 3.64
N ALA A 60 -13.94 -2.19 4.73
CA ALA A 60 -13.29 -1.26 5.64
C ALA A 60 -12.16 -0.46 4.97
N ILE A 61 -11.36 -1.12 4.10
CA ILE A 61 -10.31 -0.43 3.36
C ILE A 61 -10.90 0.61 2.40
N LYS A 62 -11.94 0.26 1.64
CA LYS A 62 -12.63 1.20 0.75
C LYS A 62 -13.21 2.37 1.53
N GLN A 63 -13.87 2.08 2.67
CA GLN A 63 -14.50 3.10 3.51
C GLN A 63 -13.47 4.11 4.05
N PHE A 64 -12.29 3.64 4.49
CA PHE A 64 -11.21 4.52 4.93
C PHE A 64 -10.87 5.59 3.88
N PHE A 65 -10.75 5.23 2.60
CA PHE A 65 -10.42 6.18 1.54
C PHE A 65 -11.61 7.04 1.12
N LEU A 66 -12.85 6.53 1.24
CA LEU A 66 -14.06 7.30 0.93
C LEU A 66 -14.34 8.38 2.00
N ASP A 67 -14.00 8.09 3.26
CA ASP A 67 -14.16 8.99 4.40
C ASP A 67 -12.83 9.72 4.76
N TYR A 68 -11.89 9.79 3.82
CA TYR A 68 -10.60 10.41 4.10
C TYR A 68 -10.72 11.92 4.26
N HIS A 69 -10.19 12.42 5.37
CA HIS A 69 -10.16 13.84 5.71
C HIS A 69 -8.72 14.34 5.76
N GLU A 70 -8.35 15.18 4.81
CA GLU A 70 -7.00 15.77 4.69
C GLU A 70 -6.60 16.56 5.93
N GLU A 71 -7.55 17.24 6.57
CA GLU A 71 -7.34 18.06 7.76
C GLU A 71 -6.89 17.29 9.01
N GLU A 72 -7.06 15.96 9.04
CA GLU A 72 -6.59 15.13 10.15
C GLU A 72 -5.06 14.99 10.22
N SER A 73 -4.38 15.16 9.10
CA SER A 73 -2.92 15.00 9.00
C SER A 73 -2.19 16.22 8.44
N ASN A 74 -2.91 17.22 7.94
CA ASN A 74 -2.31 18.42 7.36
C ASN A 74 -2.66 19.67 8.14
N ASP A 75 -1.75 20.64 8.13
CA ASP A 75 -2.01 21.98 8.66
C ASP A 75 -3.00 22.73 7.77
N PHE A 76 -3.86 23.52 8.38
CA PHE A 76 -4.86 24.31 7.68
C PHE A 76 -5.14 25.65 8.35
N VAL A 77 -5.73 26.56 7.58
CA VAL A 77 -6.29 27.82 8.09
C VAL A 77 -7.81 27.67 8.13
N LEU A 78 -8.42 27.96 9.28
CA LEU A 78 -9.87 28.09 9.39
C LEU A 78 -10.27 29.56 9.23
N ARG A 79 -10.95 29.89 8.13
CA ARG A 79 -11.42 31.25 7.85
C ARG A 79 -12.90 31.22 7.43
N ASP A 80 -13.73 32.00 8.09
CA ASP A 80 -15.17 32.10 7.81
C ASP A 80 -15.88 30.73 7.78
N GLY A 81 -15.46 29.80 8.65
CA GLY A 81 -16.00 28.45 8.72
C GLY A 81 -15.55 27.51 7.61
N LYS A 82 -14.59 27.90 6.77
CA LYS A 82 -14.01 27.08 5.69
C LYS A 82 -12.58 26.68 6.01
N VAL A 83 -12.27 25.40 5.72
CA VAL A 83 -10.92 24.86 5.82
C VAL A 83 -10.15 25.20 4.54
N GLU A 84 -8.97 25.78 4.71
CA GLU A 84 -7.99 26.03 3.65
C GLU A 84 -6.72 25.26 4.00
N LEU A 85 -6.49 24.12 3.33
CA LEU A 85 -5.34 23.25 3.57
C LEU A 85 -4.05 23.95 3.14
N LEU A 86 -3.01 23.88 3.98
CA LEU A 86 -1.67 24.38 3.66
C LEU A 86 -0.83 23.34 2.90
N ALA A 87 -1.19 22.07 3.01
CA ALA A 87 -0.61 20.96 2.25
C ALA A 87 -1.69 19.89 1.99
N THR A 88 -1.43 18.98 1.06
CA THR A 88 -2.30 17.85 0.78
C THR A 88 -1.51 16.56 0.78
N ASP A 89 -2.16 15.45 1.13
CA ASP A 89 -1.52 14.14 1.20
C ASP A 89 -1.75 13.28 -0.04
N MET A 90 -2.97 13.29 -0.55
CA MET A 90 -3.44 12.33 -1.55
C MET A 90 -4.07 13.00 -2.78
N SER A 91 -3.98 14.33 -2.93
CA SER A 91 -4.68 15.06 -3.99
C SER A 91 -4.28 14.62 -5.41
N ASP A 92 -3.10 14.04 -5.58
CA ASP A 92 -2.55 13.55 -6.83
C ASP A 92 -2.59 12.01 -6.94
N TRP A 93 -3.17 11.30 -5.95
CA TRP A 93 -3.23 9.85 -5.98
C TRP A 93 -4.39 9.34 -6.84
N SER A 94 -4.11 8.31 -7.63
CA SER A 94 -5.12 7.50 -8.31
C SER A 94 -5.13 6.11 -7.67
N ILE A 95 -6.27 5.69 -7.12
CA ILE A 95 -6.37 4.43 -6.39
C ILE A 95 -7.44 3.55 -7.04
N THR A 96 -7.01 2.39 -7.56
CA THR A 96 -7.91 1.37 -8.09
C THR A 96 -8.12 0.27 -7.05
N PHE A 97 -9.37 0.00 -6.68
CA PHE A 97 -9.75 -1.02 -5.71
C PHE A 97 -10.28 -2.25 -6.44
N VAL A 98 -9.55 -3.37 -6.37
CA VAL A 98 -9.92 -4.61 -7.05
C VAL A 98 -10.17 -5.72 -6.03
N ASP A 99 -11.37 -6.29 -6.01
CA ASP A 99 -11.64 -7.48 -5.21
C ASP A 99 -11.00 -8.69 -5.90
N THR A 100 -9.87 -9.13 -5.34
CA THR A 100 -9.12 -10.28 -5.84
C THR A 100 -9.46 -11.57 -5.11
N GLY A 101 -10.42 -11.52 -4.18
CA GLY A 101 -10.85 -12.66 -3.38
C GLY A 101 -9.94 -12.95 -2.20
N VAL A 102 -10.53 -13.46 -1.14
CA VAL A 102 -9.85 -13.70 0.15
C VAL A 102 -8.80 -14.81 0.03
N GLU A 103 -9.17 -15.90 -0.65
CA GLU A 103 -8.34 -17.12 -0.79
C GLU A 103 -7.34 -17.08 -1.95
N ALA A 104 -7.36 -16.01 -2.76
CA ALA A 104 -6.50 -15.94 -3.94
C ALA A 104 -5.02 -15.84 -3.54
N PRO A 105 -4.13 -16.73 -4.05
CA PRO A 105 -2.70 -16.59 -3.87
C PRO A 105 -2.17 -15.36 -4.63
N ILE A 106 -0.97 -14.88 -4.29
CA ILE A 106 -0.39 -13.64 -4.84
C ILE A 106 -0.34 -13.64 -6.36
N GLY A 107 0.08 -14.72 -6.99
CA GLY A 107 0.11 -14.84 -8.45
C GLY A 107 -1.26 -14.66 -9.09
N GLU A 108 -2.31 -15.21 -8.47
CA GLU A 108 -3.70 -15.03 -8.95
C GLU A 108 -4.18 -13.60 -8.75
N ARG A 109 -3.80 -12.93 -7.63
CA ARG A 109 -4.09 -11.51 -7.42
C ARG A 109 -3.47 -10.66 -8.50
N LEU A 110 -2.20 -10.88 -8.84
CA LEU A 110 -1.52 -10.19 -9.93
C LEU A 110 -2.22 -10.44 -11.28
N ARG A 111 -2.63 -11.68 -11.55
CA ARG A 111 -3.36 -12.00 -12.79
C ARG A 111 -4.67 -11.22 -12.90
N ARG A 112 -5.42 -11.09 -11.80
CA ARG A 112 -6.71 -10.38 -11.75
C ARG A 112 -6.58 -8.87 -11.91
N VAL A 113 -5.46 -8.28 -11.50
CA VAL A 113 -5.23 -6.83 -11.63
C VAL A 113 -4.49 -6.45 -12.90
N ARG A 114 -4.11 -7.41 -13.75
CA ARG A 114 -3.33 -7.18 -14.97
C ARG A 114 -3.94 -6.09 -15.88
N GLU A 115 -5.25 -6.10 -16.07
CA GLU A 115 -5.94 -5.11 -16.90
C GLU A 115 -5.84 -3.68 -16.37
N HIS A 116 -5.64 -3.52 -15.04
CA HIS A 116 -5.48 -2.21 -14.40
C HIS A 116 -4.04 -1.69 -14.46
N LEU A 117 -3.08 -2.51 -14.88
CA LEU A 117 -1.69 -2.09 -15.10
C LEU A 117 -1.51 -1.39 -16.44
N GLY A 118 -2.42 -1.60 -17.40
CA GLY A 118 -2.34 -1.03 -18.73
C GLY A 118 -1.15 -1.57 -19.51
N ASP A 119 -0.48 -0.67 -20.25
CA ASP A 119 0.68 -0.99 -21.08
C ASP A 119 2.01 -0.76 -20.36
N ASP A 120 1.99 -0.59 -19.04
CA ASP A 120 3.22 -0.43 -18.25
C ASP A 120 4.09 -1.70 -18.36
N GLU A 121 5.32 -1.54 -18.84
CA GLU A 121 6.29 -2.64 -18.97
C GLU A 121 6.70 -3.17 -17.60
N TYR A 122 6.74 -2.28 -16.60
CA TYR A 122 7.14 -2.58 -15.23
C TYR A 122 6.13 -2.03 -14.24
N PHE A 123 5.99 -2.70 -13.11
CA PHE A 123 5.20 -2.23 -11.98
C PHE A 123 5.92 -2.55 -10.67
N LEU A 124 5.58 -1.80 -9.64
CA LEU A 124 6.02 -2.06 -8.27
C LEU A 124 4.98 -2.91 -7.54
N ALA A 125 5.43 -3.81 -6.67
CA ALA A 125 4.52 -4.63 -5.88
C ALA A 125 5.01 -4.74 -4.43
N ASN A 126 4.09 -4.67 -3.47
CA ASN A 126 4.43 -4.82 -2.06
C ASN A 126 3.25 -5.40 -1.26
N TYR A 127 3.57 -5.95 -0.10
CA TYR A 127 2.58 -6.23 0.94
C TYR A 127 2.14 -4.91 1.60
N SER A 128 0.89 -4.89 2.07
CA SER A 128 0.30 -3.72 2.72
C SER A 128 0.55 -3.64 4.23
N ASP A 129 1.56 -4.37 4.72
CA ASP A 129 1.87 -4.50 6.14
C ASP A 129 3.38 -4.45 6.45
N VAL A 130 4.18 -3.97 5.50
CA VAL A 130 5.63 -3.82 5.64
C VAL A 130 6.04 -2.40 5.27
N LEU A 131 6.65 -1.69 6.20
CA LEU A 131 7.29 -0.38 5.99
C LEU A 131 8.78 -0.55 5.72
N THR A 132 9.33 0.32 4.90
CA THR A 132 10.76 0.39 4.60
C THR A 132 11.17 1.84 4.35
N ASP A 133 12.43 2.13 4.59
CA ASP A 133 13.13 3.37 4.24
C ASP A 133 14.17 3.14 3.13
N ALA A 134 14.13 1.99 2.46
CA ALA A 134 15.05 1.66 1.38
C ALA A 134 14.95 2.67 0.23
N PRO A 135 16.08 3.08 -0.39
CA PRO A 135 16.08 4.06 -1.48
C PRO A 135 15.52 3.43 -2.76
N LEU A 136 14.24 3.70 -3.05
CA LEU A 136 13.49 3.06 -4.15
C LEU A 136 14.11 3.37 -5.52
N ASP A 137 14.56 4.61 -5.75
CA ASP A 137 15.20 4.99 -7.02
C ASP A 137 16.42 4.12 -7.31
N THR A 138 17.29 3.93 -6.31
CA THR A 138 18.46 3.04 -6.43
C THR A 138 18.07 1.59 -6.69
N MET A 139 16.97 1.12 -6.11
CA MET A 139 16.46 -0.23 -6.35
C MET A 139 15.98 -0.39 -7.80
N ILE A 140 15.25 0.61 -8.31
CA ILE A 140 14.74 0.64 -9.70
C ILE A 140 15.90 0.72 -10.69
N GLU A 141 16.90 1.58 -10.45
CA GLU A 141 18.09 1.68 -11.29
C GLU A 141 18.84 0.34 -11.38
N LYS A 142 19.08 -0.31 -10.25
CA LYS A 142 19.73 -1.64 -10.18
C LYS A 142 18.90 -2.70 -10.91
N TYR A 143 17.58 -2.66 -10.77
CA TYR A 143 16.69 -3.58 -11.48
C TYR A 143 16.85 -3.43 -12.99
N HIS A 144 16.74 -2.22 -13.52
CA HIS A 144 16.90 -1.96 -14.96
C HIS A 144 18.29 -2.36 -15.48
N ALA A 145 19.34 -2.12 -14.70
CA ALA A 145 20.71 -2.49 -15.08
C ALA A 145 20.96 -4.02 -15.06
N SER A 146 20.17 -4.78 -14.32
CA SER A 146 20.39 -6.22 -14.11
C SER A 146 19.87 -7.10 -15.26
N GLY A 147 18.90 -6.62 -16.05
CA GLY A 147 18.17 -7.43 -17.03
C GLY A 147 17.32 -8.54 -16.40
N ALA A 148 17.11 -8.52 -15.10
CA ALA A 148 16.32 -9.53 -14.39
C ALA A 148 14.80 -9.35 -14.66
N VAL A 149 14.06 -10.45 -14.56
CA VAL A 149 12.58 -10.41 -14.70
C VAL A 149 11.92 -9.78 -13.47
N ALA A 150 12.53 -9.92 -12.29
CA ALA A 150 12.06 -9.37 -11.04
C ALA A 150 13.23 -9.06 -10.12
N SER A 151 13.04 -8.09 -9.23
CA SER A 151 13.96 -7.73 -8.14
C SER A 151 13.15 -7.57 -6.85
N MET A 152 13.75 -7.95 -5.72
CA MET A 152 13.10 -7.80 -4.43
C MET A 152 14.07 -7.30 -3.38
N LEU A 153 13.54 -6.53 -2.42
CA LEU A 153 14.27 -6.15 -1.23
C LEU A 153 14.30 -7.33 -0.26
N VAL A 154 15.49 -7.74 0.15
CA VAL A 154 15.69 -8.75 1.18
C VAL A 154 16.46 -8.16 2.36
N VAL A 155 16.12 -8.62 3.56
CA VAL A 155 16.77 -8.21 4.82
C VAL A 155 17.26 -9.46 5.55
N PRO A 156 18.29 -9.35 6.41
CA PRO A 156 18.70 -10.45 7.25
C PRO A 156 17.52 -10.98 8.07
N PRO A 157 17.34 -12.32 8.15
CA PRO A 157 16.19 -12.88 8.84
C PRO A 157 16.24 -12.55 10.34
N GLN A 158 15.13 -12.07 10.87
CA GLN A 158 14.86 -12.09 12.29
C GLN A 158 14.10 -13.38 12.63
N SER A 159 14.10 -13.81 13.89
CA SER A 159 13.58 -15.12 14.34
C SER A 159 12.11 -15.44 13.94
N SER A 160 11.37 -14.47 13.44
CA SER A 160 9.98 -14.61 13.00
C SER A 160 9.78 -14.69 11.48
N PHE A 161 10.85 -14.61 10.67
CA PHE A 161 10.77 -14.60 9.20
C PHE A 161 11.31 -15.90 8.60
N HIS A 162 10.77 -16.25 7.44
CA HIS A 162 11.30 -17.35 6.64
C HIS A 162 12.56 -16.90 5.90
N CYS A 163 13.59 -17.76 5.87
CA CYS A 163 14.77 -17.55 5.03
C CYS A 163 14.42 -17.91 3.58
N VAL A 164 15.01 -17.19 2.64
CA VAL A 164 15.03 -17.55 1.21
C VAL A 164 16.45 -17.96 0.90
N ASP A 165 16.66 -19.21 0.47
CA ASP A 165 17.94 -19.76 0.03
C ASP A 165 18.24 -19.39 -1.43
#